data_a1653f74cab9ef047926fbc4ce2a7124
#
_entry.id   a1653f74cab9ef047926fbc4ce2a7124
#
_cell.length_a   1.000
_cell.length_b   1.000
_cell.length_c   1.000
_cell.angle_alpha   90.00
_cell.angle_beta   90.00
_cell.angle_gamma   90.00
#
_symmetry.space_group_name_H-M   'P 1'
#
loop_
_entity.id
_entity.type
_entity.pdbx_description
1 polymer ?
#
loop_
_entity_poly.entity_id
_entity_poly.type
_entity_poly.pdbx_seq_one_letter_code
_entity_poly.pdbx_strand_id
1 'polypeptide(L)'
;MNNILSDGPRFNSAQTLDELHAMLELVKFKNGWAKPTPSLYAEPKKTFLPAHWSFQHAFSALHAAGKLVSTDKAERRNLILANPIQGNDYPTVSTLVGAYQMVMPGEIAKSHRHSPNAMRIIIQGDQNTFTVVDGKSIPMLNGDVLLTPNGSYHGHINKSNIEAYWIDILDVPLVQYLGPMFFQTHPQYFEENNEIDLNSEMRFSYSVFSQDVLKGTVVKTGVRKLELGPKKLVSFDKFVIHLDSNTVWENERTTFNQIFVVVKGSGSTQVESFNFKWSIGDFLAIPSWYKFTHRSNEESILIRVTDYPLLKLLNFDTFNQN
;
A
#
# COMPACT_ATOMS: atom_id res chain seq x y z
N MET A 1 20.32 -23.28 45.54
CA MET A 1 19.13 -22.72 44.85
C MET A 1 18.59 -21.64 45.78
N ASN A 2 19.02 -20.39 45.53
CA ASN A 2 18.57 -19.25 46.36
C ASN A 2 17.11 -18.93 46.05
N ASN A 3 16.32 -18.81 47.11
CA ASN A 3 14.90 -18.47 47.09
C ASN A 3 14.65 -17.18 46.33
N ILE A 4 14.29 -17.25 45.05
CA ILE A 4 13.77 -16.13 44.23
C ILE A 4 12.30 -15.77 44.62
N LEU A 5 11.75 -16.45 45.64
CA LEU A 5 10.31 -16.38 45.99
C LEU A 5 9.99 -15.51 47.17
N SER A 6 10.92 -14.69 47.74
CA SER A 6 10.69 -14.09 49.03
C SER A 6 10.10 -12.67 49.10
N ASP A 7 10.02 -11.91 48.00
CA ASP A 7 9.67 -10.49 48.02
C ASP A 7 8.45 -10.06 47.17
N GLY A 8 7.66 -11.00 46.72
CA GLY A 8 6.42 -10.73 45.99
C GLY A 8 5.16 -10.75 46.90
N PRO A 9 4.03 -10.17 46.47
CA PRO A 9 2.74 -10.33 47.15
C PRO A 9 2.44 -11.81 47.33
N ARG A 10 1.97 -12.16 48.53
CA ARG A 10 1.55 -13.56 48.80
C ARG A 10 0.17 -13.78 48.20
N PHE A 11 0.08 -14.05 46.92
CA PHE A 11 -1.18 -14.26 46.21
C PHE A 11 -2.12 -15.26 46.86
N ASN A 12 -1.56 -16.27 47.58
CA ASN A 12 -2.33 -17.25 48.37
C ASN A 12 -3.10 -16.66 49.53
N SER A 13 -2.86 -15.40 49.92
CA SER A 13 -3.62 -14.71 50.96
C SER A 13 -4.90 -14.04 50.45
N ALA A 14 -5.06 -13.92 49.13
CA ALA A 14 -6.25 -13.34 48.55
C ALA A 14 -7.48 -14.19 48.87
N GLN A 15 -8.51 -13.55 49.41
CA GLN A 15 -9.81 -14.17 49.76
C GLN A 15 -10.85 -13.92 48.66
N THR A 16 -10.60 -12.91 47.77
CA THR A 16 -11.50 -12.51 46.70
C THR A 16 -10.73 -12.34 45.39
N LEU A 17 -11.46 -12.39 44.26
CA LEU A 17 -10.88 -12.08 42.96
C LEU A 17 -10.38 -10.63 42.86
N ASP A 18 -11.05 -9.69 43.50
CA ASP A 18 -10.65 -8.28 43.48
C ASP A 18 -9.32 -8.07 44.22
N GLU A 19 -9.14 -8.74 45.39
CA GLU A 19 -7.86 -8.74 46.09
C GLU A 19 -6.76 -9.35 45.25
N LEU A 20 -7.02 -10.50 44.59
CA LEU A 20 -6.06 -11.13 43.69
C LEU A 20 -5.72 -10.20 42.52
N HIS A 21 -6.70 -9.56 41.88
CA HIS A 21 -6.47 -8.63 40.80
C HIS A 21 -5.63 -7.43 41.24
N ALA A 22 -5.90 -6.86 42.42
CA ALA A 22 -5.09 -5.78 42.97
C ALA A 22 -3.63 -6.21 43.20
N MET A 23 -3.39 -7.43 43.72
CA MET A 23 -2.05 -7.98 43.90
C MET A 23 -1.34 -8.21 42.57
N LEU A 24 -2.05 -8.68 41.54
CA LEU A 24 -1.50 -8.88 40.19
C LEU A 24 -1.05 -7.54 39.56
N GLU A 25 -1.82 -6.48 39.73
CA GLU A 25 -1.46 -5.14 39.23
C GLU A 25 -0.16 -4.60 39.88
N LEU A 26 0.08 -4.86 41.15
CA LEU A 26 1.32 -4.45 41.86
C LEU A 26 2.58 -5.01 41.18
N VAL A 27 2.49 -6.22 40.62
CA VAL A 27 3.57 -6.89 39.92
C VAL A 27 3.43 -6.85 38.37
N LYS A 28 2.53 -5.98 37.88
CA LYS A 28 2.31 -5.74 36.45
C LYS A 28 1.78 -6.96 35.69
N PHE A 29 1.12 -7.90 36.35
CA PHE A 29 0.41 -8.98 35.68
C PHE A 29 -0.98 -8.54 35.27
N LYS A 30 -1.41 -8.90 34.09
CA LYS A 30 -2.79 -8.76 33.63
C LYS A 30 -3.47 -10.12 33.68
N ASN A 31 -4.63 -10.19 34.32
CA ASN A 31 -5.37 -11.44 34.31
C ASN A 31 -5.94 -11.73 32.92
N GLY A 32 -5.77 -12.96 32.45
CA GLY A 32 -6.26 -13.40 31.14
C GLY A 32 -7.73 -13.82 31.14
N TRP A 33 -8.28 -14.14 32.31
CA TRP A 33 -9.65 -14.66 32.48
C TRP A 33 -10.73 -13.58 32.60
N ALA A 34 -10.37 -12.33 32.90
CA ALA A 34 -11.30 -11.21 33.04
C ALA A 34 -10.96 -10.03 32.13
N LYS A 35 -10.33 -10.29 30.94
CA LYS A 35 -10.09 -9.24 29.98
C LYS A 35 -11.42 -8.69 29.43
N PRO A 36 -11.60 -7.35 29.41
CA PRO A 36 -12.79 -6.73 28.82
C PRO A 36 -12.99 -7.06 27.36
N THR A 37 -11.88 -7.28 26.62
CA THR A 37 -11.89 -7.69 25.21
C THR A 37 -11.14 -9.01 25.05
N PRO A 38 -11.72 -10.03 24.42
CA PRO A 38 -11.05 -11.29 24.15
C PRO A 38 -9.75 -11.09 23.35
N SER A 39 -8.73 -11.90 23.63
CA SER A 39 -7.49 -11.93 22.84
C SER A 39 -7.63 -12.73 21.54
N LEU A 40 -8.56 -13.71 21.54
CA LEU A 40 -8.89 -14.56 20.39
C LEU A 40 -10.35 -14.31 20.01
N TYR A 41 -10.65 -14.43 18.73
CA TYR A 41 -11.98 -14.18 18.18
C TYR A 41 -12.47 -15.41 17.44
N ALA A 42 -13.76 -15.72 17.59
CA ALA A 42 -14.40 -16.81 16.83
C ALA A 42 -14.46 -16.49 15.32
N GLU A 43 -14.66 -15.21 14.99
CA GLU A 43 -14.71 -14.72 13.62
C GLU A 43 -13.67 -13.63 13.40
N PRO A 44 -13.06 -13.55 12.19
CA PRO A 44 -12.12 -12.50 11.84
C PRO A 44 -12.75 -11.11 11.98
N LYS A 45 -12.01 -10.15 12.53
CA LYS A 45 -12.46 -8.77 12.63
C LYS A 45 -12.18 -7.99 11.37
N LYS A 46 -13.18 -7.31 10.86
CA LYS A 46 -13.05 -6.28 9.83
C LYS A 46 -12.68 -4.95 10.52
N THR A 47 -11.39 -4.67 10.63
CA THR A 47 -10.85 -3.48 11.32
C THR A 47 -10.69 -2.28 10.40
N PHE A 48 -10.57 -2.50 9.10
CA PHE A 48 -10.50 -1.48 8.05
C PHE A 48 -11.76 -1.52 7.21
N LEU A 49 -12.14 -0.38 6.62
CA LEU A 49 -13.29 -0.25 5.75
C LEU A 49 -12.87 -0.28 4.27
N PRO A 50 -13.72 -0.81 3.36
CA PRO A 50 -13.57 -0.55 1.94
C PRO A 50 -13.57 0.96 1.69
N ALA A 51 -12.65 1.46 0.86
CA ALA A 51 -12.51 2.88 0.60
C ALA A 51 -12.09 3.16 -0.84
N HIS A 52 -12.44 4.35 -1.31
CA HIS A 52 -12.14 4.85 -2.65
C HIS A 52 -11.66 6.30 -2.57
N TRP A 53 -10.62 6.61 -3.33
CA TRP A 53 -10.12 7.97 -3.51
C TRP A 53 -10.06 8.30 -4.99
N SER A 54 -10.74 9.39 -5.36
CA SER A 54 -10.79 9.89 -6.73
C SER A 54 -9.52 10.66 -7.09
N PHE A 55 -8.91 10.32 -8.21
CA PHE A 55 -7.77 11.05 -8.74
C PHE A 55 -8.15 12.49 -9.12
N GLN A 56 -9.36 12.73 -9.60
CA GLN A 56 -9.82 14.09 -9.91
C GLN A 56 -9.74 15.03 -8.70
N HIS A 57 -10.12 14.53 -7.50
CA HIS A 57 -9.98 15.30 -6.26
C HIS A 57 -8.51 15.45 -5.86
N ALA A 58 -7.73 14.38 -5.96
CA ALA A 58 -6.30 14.40 -5.65
C ALA A 58 -5.54 15.36 -6.58
N PHE A 59 -5.82 15.32 -7.88
CA PHE A 59 -5.26 16.23 -8.87
C PHE A 59 -5.50 17.69 -8.50
N SER A 60 -6.77 18.05 -8.24
CA SER A 60 -7.14 19.42 -7.86
C SER A 60 -6.45 19.89 -6.58
N ALA A 61 -6.39 19.00 -5.57
CA ALA A 61 -5.77 19.31 -4.28
C ALA A 61 -4.24 19.44 -4.40
N LEU A 62 -3.57 18.54 -5.14
CA LEU A 62 -2.13 18.58 -5.34
C LEU A 62 -1.71 19.77 -6.22
N HIS A 63 -2.48 20.09 -7.27
CA HIS A 63 -2.25 21.29 -8.08
C HIS A 63 -2.33 22.56 -7.23
N ALA A 64 -3.34 22.68 -6.37
CA ALA A 64 -3.43 23.78 -5.42
C ALA A 64 -2.25 23.81 -4.43
N ALA A 65 -1.87 22.65 -3.88
CA ALA A 65 -0.71 22.53 -2.99
C ALA A 65 0.60 22.91 -3.68
N GLY A 66 0.75 22.62 -4.97
CA GLY A 66 1.91 23.02 -5.77
C GLY A 66 2.18 24.51 -5.75
N LYS A 67 1.10 25.33 -5.70
CA LYS A 67 1.19 26.80 -5.63
C LYS A 67 1.46 27.33 -4.22
N LEU A 68 1.12 26.56 -3.18
CA LEU A 68 1.13 27.00 -1.78
C LEU A 68 2.29 26.45 -0.95
N VAL A 69 2.82 25.29 -1.34
CA VAL A 69 3.85 24.56 -0.60
C VAL A 69 5.07 24.35 -1.49
N SER A 70 6.20 24.98 -1.12
CA SER A 70 7.48 24.77 -1.82
C SER A 70 8.13 23.42 -1.45
N THR A 71 9.08 22.96 -2.29
CA THR A 71 9.88 21.76 -2.04
C THR A 71 10.76 21.87 -0.80
N ASP A 72 11.09 23.07 -0.34
CA ASP A 72 11.81 23.30 0.93
C ASP A 72 10.99 22.85 2.14
N LYS A 73 9.64 22.94 2.04
CA LYS A 73 8.73 22.59 3.14
C LYS A 73 8.24 21.15 3.07
N ALA A 74 8.17 20.57 1.89
CA ALA A 74 7.48 19.28 1.69
C ALA A 74 8.17 18.38 0.66
N GLU A 75 9.51 18.38 0.51
CA GLU A 75 10.23 17.60 -0.51
C GLU A 75 9.43 17.35 -1.81
N ARG A 76 8.24 16.82 -1.68
CA ARG A 76 7.17 16.62 -2.67
C ARG A 76 5.81 16.74 -2.00
N ARG A 77 4.77 17.17 -2.73
CA ARG A 77 3.41 17.21 -2.19
C ARG A 77 2.83 15.82 -2.25
N ASN A 78 2.28 15.38 -1.13
CA ASN A 78 1.61 14.08 -1.04
C ASN A 78 0.26 14.19 -0.32
N LEU A 79 -0.65 13.30 -0.70
CA LEU A 79 -1.95 13.10 -0.05
C LEU A 79 -2.02 11.64 0.41
N ILE A 80 -1.94 11.43 1.71
CA ILE A 80 -2.00 10.09 2.30
C ILE A 80 -3.44 9.57 2.21
N LEU A 81 -3.61 8.35 1.71
CA LEU A 81 -4.90 7.68 1.57
C LEU A 81 -5.21 6.87 2.83
N ALA A 82 -5.31 7.59 3.96
CA ALA A 82 -5.62 6.99 5.24
C ALA A 82 -7.04 6.41 5.25
N ASN A 83 -7.20 5.17 5.70
CA ASN A 83 -8.52 4.55 5.80
C ASN A 83 -9.45 5.35 6.72
N PRO A 84 -10.72 5.57 6.35
CA PRO A 84 -11.63 6.46 7.08
C PRO A 84 -12.20 5.85 8.37
N ILE A 85 -11.43 5.05 9.08
CA ILE A 85 -11.77 4.57 10.42
C ILE A 85 -11.37 5.58 11.48
N GLN A 86 -12.07 5.60 12.59
CA GLN A 86 -11.81 6.55 13.68
C GLN A 86 -10.38 6.41 14.22
N GLY A 87 -9.67 7.53 14.38
CA GLY A 87 -8.33 7.60 14.96
C GLY A 87 -7.21 7.12 14.04
N ASN A 88 -7.49 6.87 12.77
CA ASN A 88 -6.49 6.52 11.78
C ASN A 88 -6.10 7.73 10.93
N ASP A 89 -4.82 8.01 10.84
CA ASP A 89 -4.25 9.12 10.06
C ASP A 89 -3.22 8.65 9.02
N TYR A 90 -2.95 7.35 8.91
CA TYR A 90 -1.89 6.86 8.04
C TYR A 90 -2.21 5.57 7.25
N PRO A 91 -2.40 4.36 7.83
CA PRO A 91 -2.63 3.14 7.06
C PRO A 91 -3.84 3.20 6.13
N THR A 92 -3.66 2.76 4.89
CA THR A 92 -4.77 2.53 3.95
C THR A 92 -5.47 1.19 4.22
N VAL A 93 -4.66 0.18 4.47
CA VAL A 93 -5.04 -1.14 4.99
C VAL A 93 -4.02 -1.55 6.03
N SER A 94 -4.24 -2.63 6.76
CA SER A 94 -3.42 -2.99 7.94
C SER A 94 -1.90 -3.03 7.70
N THR A 95 -1.47 -3.36 6.50
CA THR A 95 -0.07 -3.59 6.12
C THR A 95 0.49 -2.59 5.11
N LEU A 96 -0.39 -1.86 4.42
CA LEU A 96 -0.01 -0.98 3.31
C LEU A 96 -0.60 0.42 3.46
N VAL A 97 0.12 1.41 2.94
CA VAL A 97 -0.34 2.78 2.75
C VAL A 97 -0.22 3.18 1.30
N GLY A 98 -1.24 3.87 0.77
CA GLY A 98 -1.23 4.55 -0.51
C GLY A 98 -1.09 6.06 -0.33
N ALA A 99 -0.45 6.73 -1.31
CA ALA A 99 -0.39 8.18 -1.34
C ALA A 99 -0.35 8.69 -2.79
N TYR A 100 -1.18 9.67 -3.12
CA TYR A 100 -0.97 10.47 -4.33
C TYR A 100 0.16 11.45 -4.10
N GLN A 101 1.02 11.60 -5.09
CA GLN A 101 2.17 12.49 -5.02
C GLN A 101 2.30 13.36 -6.27
N MET A 102 2.97 14.51 -6.13
CA MET A 102 3.18 15.46 -7.22
C MET A 102 4.49 16.21 -7.09
N VAL A 103 5.15 16.42 -8.24
CA VAL A 103 6.32 17.30 -8.41
C VAL A 103 6.07 18.23 -9.59
N MET A 104 6.27 19.53 -9.37
CA MET A 104 6.11 20.57 -10.39
C MET A 104 7.23 20.54 -11.43
N PRO A 105 7.05 21.15 -12.61
CA PRO A 105 8.13 21.39 -13.56
C PRO A 105 9.35 22.05 -12.92
N GLY A 106 10.55 21.50 -13.18
CA GLY A 106 11.82 22.00 -12.67
C GLY A 106 12.15 21.63 -11.22
N GLU A 107 11.27 20.93 -10.52
CA GLU A 107 11.51 20.55 -9.13
C GLU A 107 12.26 19.22 -8.97
N ILE A 108 12.96 19.14 -7.84
CA ILE A 108 13.70 17.96 -7.39
C ILE A 108 13.19 17.57 -6.01
N ALA A 109 12.78 16.30 -5.84
CA ALA A 109 12.57 15.68 -4.55
C ALA A 109 13.85 14.95 -4.12
N LYS A 110 14.36 15.30 -2.94
CA LYS A 110 15.65 14.85 -2.40
C LYS A 110 15.76 13.32 -2.39
N SER A 111 16.96 12.82 -2.66
CA SER A 111 17.25 11.40 -2.52
C SER A 111 17.32 10.99 -1.06
N HIS A 112 16.66 9.89 -0.77
CA HIS A 112 16.64 9.25 0.55
C HIS A 112 16.47 7.74 0.41
N ARG A 113 16.68 7.02 1.50
CA ARG A 113 16.35 5.59 1.60
C ARG A 113 15.64 5.29 2.89
N HIS A 114 14.87 4.22 2.89
CA HIS A 114 14.09 3.78 4.05
C HIS A 114 13.90 2.26 4.07
N SER A 115 13.51 1.72 5.24
CA SER A 115 13.24 0.29 5.42
C SER A 115 12.04 -0.22 4.59
N PRO A 116 10.93 0.53 4.43
CA PRO A 116 9.82 0.07 3.62
C PRO A 116 10.17 -0.14 2.16
N ASN A 117 9.53 -1.14 1.55
CA ASN A 117 9.43 -1.25 0.10
C ASN A 117 8.43 -0.24 -0.43
N ALA A 118 8.67 0.28 -1.64
CA ALA A 118 7.74 1.13 -2.35
C ALA A 118 7.56 0.69 -3.79
N MET A 119 6.35 0.86 -4.32
CA MET A 119 6.08 0.84 -5.75
C MET A 119 5.33 2.10 -6.16
N ARG A 120 5.51 2.52 -7.39
CA ARG A 120 4.86 3.68 -8.00
C ARG A 120 4.05 3.29 -9.20
N ILE A 121 2.87 3.89 -9.32
CA ILE A 121 2.03 3.80 -10.51
C ILE A 121 1.90 5.21 -11.06
N ILE A 122 2.41 5.43 -12.25
CA ILE A 122 2.50 6.75 -12.86
C ILE A 122 1.15 7.10 -13.49
N ILE A 123 0.55 8.20 -13.06
CA ILE A 123 -0.72 8.67 -13.63
C ILE A 123 -0.48 9.73 -14.69
N GLN A 124 0.45 10.66 -14.42
CA GLN A 124 0.88 11.66 -15.38
C GLN A 124 2.38 11.89 -15.24
N GLY A 125 3.11 11.77 -16.34
CA GLY A 125 4.52 12.03 -16.45
C GLY A 125 4.96 11.86 -17.91
N ASP A 126 6.24 12.07 -18.17
CA ASP A 126 6.81 11.91 -19.51
C ASP A 126 8.26 11.44 -19.45
N GLN A 127 8.90 11.39 -20.62
CA GLN A 127 10.30 10.97 -20.76
C GLN A 127 11.33 11.89 -20.10
N ASN A 128 10.93 13.07 -19.62
CA ASN A 128 11.77 14.05 -18.94
C ASN A 128 11.48 14.11 -17.42
N THR A 129 10.63 13.23 -16.94
CA THR A 129 10.36 13.04 -15.51
C THR A 129 10.95 11.72 -15.05
N PHE A 130 11.73 11.73 -13.97
CA PHE A 130 12.47 10.54 -13.55
C PHE A 130 12.28 10.24 -12.06
N THR A 131 12.22 8.95 -11.75
CA THR A 131 12.65 8.41 -10.46
C THR A 131 14.11 7.99 -10.61
N VAL A 132 15.00 8.48 -9.76
CA VAL A 132 16.39 8.03 -9.69
C VAL A 132 16.47 6.99 -8.58
N VAL A 133 16.91 5.77 -8.91
CA VAL A 133 17.06 4.66 -7.95
C VAL A 133 18.49 4.15 -8.02
N ASP A 134 19.23 4.23 -6.91
CA ASP A 134 20.64 3.82 -6.81
C ASP A 134 21.47 4.35 -8.00
N GLY A 135 21.33 5.65 -8.30
CA GLY A 135 22.03 6.36 -9.37
C GLY A 135 21.51 6.12 -10.79
N LYS A 136 20.43 5.40 -11.01
CA LYS A 136 19.84 5.17 -12.34
C LYS A 136 18.58 5.98 -12.54
N SER A 137 18.55 6.82 -13.58
CA SER A 137 17.40 7.63 -13.95
C SER A 137 16.38 6.80 -14.74
N ILE A 138 15.26 6.48 -14.10
CA ILE A 138 14.18 5.69 -14.67
C ILE A 138 13.05 6.64 -15.06
N PRO A 139 12.64 6.73 -16.36
CA PRO A 139 11.57 7.63 -16.77
C PRO A 139 10.21 7.21 -16.21
N MET A 140 9.39 8.21 -15.94
CA MET A 140 8.05 8.07 -15.38
C MET A 140 7.00 8.28 -16.48
N LEU A 141 6.71 7.26 -17.28
CA LEU A 141 5.71 7.36 -18.33
C LEU A 141 4.31 6.95 -17.82
N ASN A 142 3.28 7.55 -18.42
CA ASN A 142 1.88 7.29 -18.03
C ASN A 142 1.55 5.80 -18.02
N GLY A 143 0.99 5.33 -16.92
CA GLY A 143 0.61 3.94 -16.68
C GLY A 143 1.75 3.02 -16.27
N ASP A 144 3.01 3.44 -16.33
CA ASP A 144 4.15 2.61 -15.89
C ASP A 144 4.07 2.29 -14.41
N VAL A 145 4.63 1.15 -14.04
CA VAL A 145 4.83 0.74 -12.65
C VAL A 145 6.33 0.68 -12.36
N LEU A 146 6.76 1.40 -11.33
CA LEU A 146 8.15 1.43 -10.89
C LEU A 146 8.30 0.87 -9.49
N LEU A 147 9.44 0.21 -9.21
CA LEU A 147 9.75 -0.32 -7.89
C LEU A 147 10.89 0.46 -7.23
N THR A 148 10.80 0.61 -5.93
CA THR A 148 11.91 1.03 -5.07
C THR A 148 12.00 0.03 -3.92
N PRO A 149 12.89 -0.97 -4.01
CA PRO A 149 13.12 -1.92 -2.92
C PRO A 149 13.62 -1.21 -1.65
N ASN A 150 13.37 -1.85 -0.51
CA ASN A 150 13.88 -1.38 0.78
C ASN A 150 15.38 -1.13 0.75
N GLY A 151 15.83 -0.05 1.40
CA GLY A 151 17.23 0.33 1.50
C GLY A 151 17.85 0.99 0.27
N SER A 152 17.18 1.00 -0.90
CA SER A 152 17.66 1.68 -2.10
C SER A 152 17.52 3.19 -1.97
N TYR A 153 18.58 3.94 -2.29
CA TYR A 153 18.47 5.39 -2.42
C TYR A 153 17.58 5.75 -3.63
N HIS A 154 16.67 6.68 -3.41
CA HIS A 154 15.81 7.15 -4.48
C HIS A 154 15.39 8.61 -4.27
N GLY A 155 15.18 9.29 -5.40
CA GLY A 155 14.68 10.65 -5.47
C GLY A 155 13.91 10.86 -6.78
N HIS A 156 13.38 12.08 -6.99
CA HIS A 156 12.64 12.40 -8.21
C HIS A 156 13.10 13.72 -8.78
N ILE A 157 13.07 13.82 -10.10
CA ILE A 157 13.32 15.06 -10.81
C ILE A 157 12.35 15.22 -11.97
N ASN A 158 11.71 16.37 -12.06
CA ASN A 158 10.85 16.73 -13.17
C ASN A 158 11.52 17.79 -14.06
N LYS A 159 12.10 17.33 -15.16
CA LYS A 159 12.72 18.18 -16.20
C LYS A 159 11.74 18.51 -17.33
N SER A 160 10.45 18.15 -17.20
CA SER A 160 9.41 18.37 -18.19
C SER A 160 8.71 19.72 -18.00
N ASN A 161 7.77 20.02 -18.91
CA ASN A 161 6.93 21.23 -18.86
C ASN A 161 5.59 21.00 -18.17
N ILE A 162 5.31 19.76 -17.75
CA ILE A 162 4.05 19.39 -17.11
C ILE A 162 4.29 18.92 -15.67
N GLU A 163 3.30 19.05 -14.84
CA GLU A 163 3.29 18.46 -13.49
C GLU A 163 3.31 16.93 -13.59
N ALA A 164 4.05 16.27 -12.71
CA ALA A 164 4.07 14.83 -12.64
C ALA A 164 3.27 14.34 -11.43
N TYR A 165 2.40 13.36 -11.67
CA TYR A 165 1.53 12.75 -10.66
C TYR A 165 1.68 11.24 -10.65
N TRP A 166 1.80 10.64 -9.48
CA TRP A 166 1.85 9.20 -9.31
C TRP A 166 1.22 8.78 -7.99
N ILE A 167 1.03 7.48 -7.85
CA ILE A 167 0.59 6.85 -6.62
C ILE A 167 1.74 6.01 -6.09
N ASP A 168 2.17 6.27 -4.85
CA ASP A 168 3.05 5.35 -4.12
C ASP A 168 2.21 4.39 -3.28
N ILE A 169 2.62 3.11 -3.24
CA ILE A 169 2.12 2.08 -2.32
C ILE A 169 3.33 1.54 -1.56
N LEU A 170 3.28 1.61 -0.24
CA LEU A 170 4.39 1.24 0.64
C LEU A 170 3.90 0.31 1.77
N ASP A 171 4.80 -0.55 2.24
CA ASP A 171 4.56 -1.41 3.41
C ASP A 171 4.95 -0.74 4.75
N VAL A 172 4.90 0.59 4.80
CA VAL A 172 5.23 1.38 6.00
C VAL A 172 4.47 0.91 7.24
N PRO A 173 3.14 0.67 7.21
CA PRO A 173 2.40 0.22 8.39
C PRO A 173 2.94 -1.11 8.95
N LEU A 174 3.29 -2.06 8.06
CA LEU A 174 3.91 -3.33 8.44
C LEU A 174 5.26 -3.11 9.12
N VAL A 175 6.14 -2.29 8.50
CA VAL A 175 7.49 -2.02 9.02
C VAL A 175 7.43 -1.28 10.35
N GLN A 176 6.50 -0.32 10.52
CA GLN A 176 6.26 0.35 11.80
C GLN A 176 5.81 -0.63 12.89
N TYR A 177 4.86 -1.51 12.56
CA TYR A 177 4.37 -2.51 13.50
C TYR A 177 5.46 -3.48 13.96
N LEU A 178 6.33 -3.91 13.05
CA LEU A 178 7.45 -4.81 13.35
C LEU A 178 8.65 -4.11 14.00
N GLY A 179 8.78 -2.78 13.91
CA GLY A 179 9.78 -1.96 14.57
C GLY A 179 11.07 -1.61 13.81
N PRO A 180 11.46 -2.22 12.67
CA PRO A 180 12.74 -1.95 11.99
C PRO A 180 12.70 -0.68 11.10
N MET A 181 11.92 0.33 11.45
CA MET A 181 11.79 1.56 10.66
C MET A 181 13.04 2.41 10.74
N PHE A 182 13.60 2.78 9.57
CA PHE A 182 14.56 3.85 9.45
C PHE A 182 14.28 4.72 8.22
N PHE A 183 14.79 5.93 8.25
CA PHE A 183 14.83 6.87 7.13
C PHE A 183 16.20 7.56 7.13
N GLN A 184 16.82 7.67 5.95
CA GLN A 184 18.13 8.32 5.80
C GLN A 184 18.17 9.16 4.53
N THR A 185 18.47 10.44 4.67
CA THR A 185 18.72 11.36 3.55
C THR A 185 20.04 11.01 2.86
N HIS A 186 20.11 11.19 1.55
CA HIS A 186 21.36 10.98 0.80
C HIS A 186 22.40 12.05 1.18
N PRO A 187 23.69 11.68 1.39
CA PRO A 187 24.73 12.63 1.81
C PRO A 187 24.94 13.80 0.85
N GLN A 188 24.71 13.58 -0.45
CA GLN A 188 24.86 14.60 -1.51
C GLN A 188 23.55 15.30 -1.85
N TYR A 189 22.51 15.17 -1.01
CA TYR A 189 21.20 15.76 -1.21
C TYR A 189 20.36 15.11 -2.34
N PHE A 190 20.93 14.98 -3.53
CA PHE A 190 20.32 14.33 -4.68
C PHE A 190 21.38 13.57 -5.47
N GLU A 191 21.08 12.34 -5.84
CA GLU A 191 21.95 11.51 -6.66
C GLU A 191 21.63 11.78 -8.13
N GLU A 192 22.33 12.76 -8.73
CA GLU A 192 22.15 13.08 -10.13
C GLU A 192 22.90 12.08 -11.00
N ASN A 193 22.19 11.48 -11.96
CA ASN A 193 22.78 10.66 -13.01
C ASN A 193 22.17 11.03 -14.35
N ASN A 194 23.04 11.20 -15.38
CA ASN A 194 22.62 11.47 -16.74
C ASN A 194 22.34 10.19 -17.54
N GLU A 195 22.59 9.02 -16.98
CA GLU A 195 22.29 7.74 -17.62
C GLU A 195 20.82 7.39 -17.45
N ILE A 196 20.09 7.36 -18.55
CA ILE A 196 18.68 6.98 -18.59
C ILE A 196 18.57 5.48 -18.78
N ASP A 197 17.98 4.78 -17.81
CA ASP A 197 17.73 3.34 -17.86
C ASP A 197 16.28 3.04 -18.27
N LEU A 198 16.04 3.01 -19.58
CA LEU A 198 14.72 2.65 -20.15
C LEU A 198 14.32 1.20 -19.87
N ASN A 199 15.32 0.32 -19.72
CA ASN A 199 15.15 -1.12 -19.54
C ASN A 199 15.39 -1.58 -18.09
N SER A 200 15.30 -0.66 -17.16
CA SER A 200 15.47 -0.97 -15.73
C SER A 200 14.57 -2.12 -15.30
N GLU A 201 15.16 -3.09 -14.62
CA GLU A 201 14.39 -4.19 -13.99
C GLU A 201 13.43 -3.72 -12.89
N MET A 202 13.53 -2.44 -12.49
CA MET A 202 12.60 -1.79 -11.57
C MET A 202 11.41 -1.16 -12.29
N ARG A 203 11.37 -1.18 -13.63
CA ARG A 203 10.31 -0.58 -14.44
C ARG A 203 9.52 -1.63 -15.19
N PHE A 204 8.21 -1.58 -15.08
CA PHE A 204 7.25 -2.31 -15.90
C PHE A 204 6.53 -1.30 -16.79
N SER A 205 6.84 -1.36 -18.08
CA SER A 205 6.26 -0.42 -19.04
C SER A 205 4.80 -0.75 -19.32
N TYR A 206 3.93 0.25 -19.24
CA TYR A 206 2.52 0.13 -19.60
C TYR A 206 2.34 -0.37 -21.04
N SER A 207 3.12 0.14 -21.97
CA SER A 207 3.05 -0.26 -23.39
C SER A 207 3.33 -1.76 -23.61
N VAL A 208 4.09 -2.39 -22.71
CA VAL A 208 4.39 -3.83 -22.74
C VAL A 208 3.33 -4.62 -22.00
N PHE A 209 3.14 -4.34 -20.71
CA PHE A 209 2.24 -5.19 -19.90
C PHE A 209 0.76 -5.08 -20.31
N SER A 210 0.33 -3.95 -20.90
CA SER A 210 -1.04 -3.80 -21.42
C SER A 210 -1.35 -4.73 -22.58
N GLN A 211 -0.32 -5.14 -23.33
CA GLN A 211 -0.44 -6.16 -24.38
C GLN A 211 -0.24 -7.58 -23.84
N ASP A 212 0.72 -7.74 -22.95
CA ASP A 212 1.05 -9.07 -22.41
C ASP A 212 -0.07 -9.62 -21.50
N VAL A 213 -0.84 -8.78 -20.82
CA VAL A 213 -1.98 -9.22 -20.02
C VAL A 213 -3.07 -9.91 -20.83
N LEU A 214 -3.18 -9.59 -22.13
CA LEU A 214 -4.12 -10.26 -23.04
C LEU A 214 -3.76 -11.74 -23.28
N LYS A 215 -2.49 -12.12 -23.02
CA LYS A 215 -1.98 -13.49 -23.03
C LYS A 215 -1.86 -14.06 -21.61
N GLY A 216 -2.21 -13.29 -20.59
CA GLY A 216 -2.13 -13.65 -19.18
C GLY A 216 -3.11 -14.76 -18.79
N THR A 217 -3.03 -15.17 -17.52
CA THR A 217 -3.91 -16.22 -16.98
C THR A 217 -5.37 -15.77 -17.01
N VAL A 218 -6.24 -16.57 -17.62
CA VAL A 218 -7.69 -16.35 -17.59
C VAL A 218 -8.19 -16.68 -16.18
N VAL A 219 -8.74 -15.67 -15.48
CA VAL A 219 -9.35 -15.81 -14.16
C VAL A 219 -10.81 -16.26 -14.31
N LYS A 220 -11.49 -15.64 -15.26
CA LYS A 220 -12.85 -15.98 -15.71
C LYS A 220 -13.05 -15.38 -17.11
N THR A 221 -14.16 -15.68 -17.78
CA THR A 221 -14.51 -15.06 -19.06
C THR A 221 -14.50 -13.54 -18.94
N GLY A 222 -13.74 -12.87 -19.81
CA GLY A 222 -13.57 -11.42 -19.79
C GLY A 222 -12.62 -10.87 -18.73
N VAL A 223 -11.96 -11.74 -17.94
CA VAL A 223 -10.98 -11.32 -16.90
C VAL A 223 -9.67 -12.06 -17.06
N ARG A 224 -8.59 -11.33 -17.22
CA ARG A 224 -7.23 -11.87 -17.27
C ARG A 224 -6.34 -11.20 -16.23
N LYS A 225 -5.34 -11.93 -15.77
CA LYS A 225 -4.31 -11.42 -14.87
C LYS A 225 -2.91 -11.75 -15.38
N LEU A 226 -1.99 -10.81 -15.16
CA LEU A 226 -0.58 -10.96 -15.39
C LEU A 226 0.19 -10.53 -14.14
N GLU A 227 1.06 -11.38 -13.60
CA GLU A 227 1.96 -10.98 -12.52
C GLU A 227 3.08 -10.10 -13.08
N LEU A 228 3.32 -8.94 -12.46
CA LEU A 228 4.49 -8.12 -12.75
C LEU A 228 5.69 -8.67 -11.98
N GLY A 229 6.50 -9.51 -12.65
CA GLY A 229 7.72 -10.09 -12.11
C GLY A 229 8.98 -9.32 -12.51
N PRO A 230 10.20 -9.69 -12.09
CA PRO A 230 10.51 -10.62 -11.00
C PRO A 230 10.12 -10.05 -9.64
N LYS A 231 9.87 -10.95 -8.66
CA LYS A 231 9.45 -10.56 -7.31
C LYS A 231 10.60 -9.95 -6.54
N LYS A 232 10.70 -8.62 -6.57
CA LYS A 232 11.71 -7.90 -5.77
C LYS A 232 11.17 -7.31 -4.47
N LEU A 233 9.83 -7.32 -4.27
CA LEU A 233 9.18 -6.85 -3.06
C LEU A 233 8.61 -8.07 -2.33
N VAL A 234 9.11 -8.36 -1.14
CA VAL A 234 8.79 -9.60 -0.41
C VAL A 234 7.45 -9.49 0.32
N SER A 235 7.07 -8.28 0.73
CA SER A 235 5.90 -8.01 1.56
C SER A 235 4.59 -7.91 0.80
N PHE A 236 4.64 -7.61 -0.52
CA PHE A 236 3.46 -7.50 -1.35
C PHE A 236 3.74 -7.88 -2.82
N ASP A 237 2.73 -8.37 -3.49
CA ASP A 237 2.74 -8.69 -4.91
C ASP A 237 2.01 -7.63 -5.75
N LYS A 238 2.11 -7.76 -7.07
CA LYS A 238 1.56 -6.83 -8.04
C LYS A 238 1.12 -7.55 -9.30
N PHE A 239 -0.13 -7.32 -9.68
CA PHE A 239 -0.74 -7.90 -10.88
C PHE A 239 -1.38 -6.83 -11.74
N VAL A 240 -1.30 -7.02 -13.04
CA VAL A 240 -2.17 -6.36 -14.00
C VAL A 240 -3.45 -7.18 -14.10
N ILE A 241 -4.60 -6.53 -13.93
CA ILE A 241 -5.93 -7.10 -14.15
C ILE A 241 -6.53 -6.43 -15.37
N HIS A 242 -6.87 -7.24 -16.37
CA HIS A 242 -7.60 -6.80 -17.56
C HIS A 242 -9.05 -7.25 -17.45
N LEU A 243 -9.95 -6.33 -17.70
CA LEU A 243 -11.40 -6.57 -17.79
C LEU A 243 -11.88 -6.19 -19.19
N ASP A 244 -12.53 -7.11 -19.89
CA ASP A 244 -13.25 -6.80 -21.13
C ASP A 244 -14.40 -5.81 -20.82
N SER A 245 -14.91 -5.12 -21.84
CA SER A 245 -16.07 -4.22 -21.67
C SER A 245 -17.28 -4.95 -21.11
N ASN A 246 -18.03 -4.29 -20.22
CA ASN A 246 -19.25 -4.82 -19.58
C ASN A 246 -19.05 -6.14 -18.82
N THR A 247 -17.84 -6.37 -18.31
CA THR A 247 -17.51 -7.57 -17.55
C THR A 247 -17.86 -7.41 -16.07
N VAL A 248 -18.37 -8.49 -15.48
CA VAL A 248 -18.63 -8.62 -14.04
C VAL A 248 -17.63 -9.60 -13.45
N TRP A 249 -16.83 -9.18 -12.47
CA TRP A 249 -15.85 -10.02 -11.78
C TRP A 249 -16.11 -10.06 -10.28
N GLU A 250 -16.67 -11.17 -9.83
CA GLU A 250 -16.94 -11.47 -8.42
C GLU A 250 -15.70 -12.06 -7.75
N ASN A 251 -15.42 -11.63 -6.54
CA ASN A 251 -14.29 -12.09 -5.74
C ASN A 251 -14.75 -12.50 -4.35
N GLU A 252 -14.30 -13.67 -3.91
CA GLU A 252 -14.57 -14.19 -2.59
C GLU A 252 -13.73 -13.49 -1.51
N ARG A 253 -14.06 -13.75 -0.27
CA ARG A 253 -13.28 -13.27 0.88
C ARG A 253 -11.86 -13.82 0.83
N THR A 254 -10.89 -12.98 1.20
CA THR A 254 -9.48 -13.35 1.32
C THR A 254 -8.94 -12.96 2.68
N THR A 255 -7.90 -13.65 3.15
CA THR A 255 -7.17 -13.29 4.38
C THR A 255 -6.31 -12.05 4.19
N PHE A 256 -6.00 -11.68 2.96
CA PHE A 256 -5.10 -10.59 2.58
C PHE A 256 -5.86 -9.36 2.09
N ASN A 257 -5.21 -8.22 2.23
CA ASN A 257 -5.69 -6.94 1.73
C ASN A 257 -5.46 -6.82 0.22
N GLN A 258 -6.31 -6.05 -0.44
CA GLN A 258 -6.23 -5.80 -1.88
C GLN A 258 -6.38 -4.30 -2.15
N ILE A 259 -5.46 -3.77 -2.95
CA ILE A 259 -5.50 -2.41 -3.47
C ILE A 259 -5.62 -2.49 -4.98
N PHE A 260 -6.44 -1.64 -5.57
CA PHE A 260 -6.57 -1.51 -7.02
C PHE A 260 -6.37 -0.06 -7.43
N VAL A 261 -5.55 0.15 -8.46
CA VAL A 261 -5.36 1.45 -9.11
C VAL A 261 -5.76 1.32 -10.57
N VAL A 262 -6.62 2.20 -11.03
CA VAL A 262 -7.13 2.18 -12.39
C VAL A 262 -6.16 2.90 -13.32
N VAL A 263 -5.59 2.19 -14.31
CA VAL A 263 -4.68 2.78 -15.30
C VAL A 263 -5.32 2.95 -16.68
N LYS A 264 -6.45 2.25 -16.93
CA LYS A 264 -7.28 2.40 -18.13
C LYS A 264 -8.73 2.09 -17.81
N GLY A 265 -9.66 2.83 -18.42
CA GLY A 265 -11.09 2.53 -18.40
C GLY A 265 -11.85 3.10 -17.21
N SER A 266 -13.08 2.62 -17.04
CA SER A 266 -14.02 3.05 -16.01
C SER A 266 -14.97 1.92 -15.60
N GLY A 267 -15.55 2.06 -14.40
CA GLY A 267 -16.49 1.04 -13.90
C GLY A 267 -16.97 1.31 -12.49
N SER A 268 -17.36 0.25 -11.81
CA SER A 268 -17.76 0.30 -10.40
C SER A 268 -17.32 -0.94 -9.63
N THR A 269 -17.23 -0.78 -8.31
CA THR A 269 -16.93 -1.87 -7.38
C THR A 269 -17.95 -1.86 -6.26
N GLN A 270 -18.68 -2.98 -6.12
CA GLN A 270 -19.57 -3.23 -5.00
C GLN A 270 -18.82 -4.04 -3.94
N VAL A 271 -18.78 -3.55 -2.71
CA VAL A 271 -18.21 -4.27 -1.56
C VAL A 271 -19.23 -4.21 -0.42
N GLU A 272 -19.96 -5.29 -0.21
CA GLU A 272 -21.10 -5.31 0.73
C GLU A 272 -22.06 -4.13 0.49
N SER A 273 -22.23 -3.20 1.44
CA SER A 273 -23.08 -1.99 1.29
C SER A 273 -22.40 -0.83 0.57
N PHE A 274 -21.08 -0.90 0.34
CA PHE A 274 -20.32 0.14 -0.34
C PHE A 274 -20.42 -0.01 -1.86
N ASN A 275 -20.57 1.09 -2.57
CA ASN A 275 -20.55 1.11 -4.03
C ASN A 275 -19.71 2.29 -4.52
N PHE A 276 -18.60 1.98 -5.20
CA PHE A 276 -17.63 2.94 -5.69
C PHE A 276 -17.65 2.95 -7.22
N LYS A 277 -17.85 4.11 -7.83
CA LYS A 277 -17.56 4.32 -9.26
C LYS A 277 -16.09 4.73 -9.38
N TRP A 278 -15.42 4.24 -10.41
CA TRP A 278 -14.00 4.51 -10.62
C TRP A 278 -13.68 4.84 -12.07
N SER A 279 -12.62 5.60 -12.26
CA SER A 279 -12.04 6.03 -13.52
C SER A 279 -10.51 6.03 -13.42
N ILE A 280 -9.83 6.38 -14.52
CA ILE A 280 -8.36 6.42 -14.58
C ILE A 280 -7.77 7.25 -13.44
N GLY A 281 -6.77 6.71 -12.78
CA GLY A 281 -6.06 7.31 -11.66
C GLY A 281 -6.69 7.04 -10.30
N ASP A 282 -7.92 6.53 -10.25
CA ASP A 282 -8.60 6.25 -8.98
C ASP A 282 -7.96 5.08 -8.23
N PHE A 283 -8.05 5.16 -6.90
CA PHE A 283 -7.50 4.19 -5.98
C PHE A 283 -8.60 3.56 -5.13
N LEU A 284 -8.64 2.24 -5.04
CA LEU A 284 -9.57 1.49 -4.20
C LEU A 284 -8.81 0.61 -3.21
N ALA A 285 -9.24 0.61 -1.97
CA ALA A 285 -8.77 -0.31 -0.94
C ALA A 285 -9.89 -1.27 -0.56
N ILE A 286 -9.62 -2.56 -0.67
CA ILE A 286 -10.51 -3.62 -0.23
C ILE A 286 -9.76 -4.42 0.83
N PRO A 287 -10.03 -4.17 2.12
CA PRO A 287 -9.37 -4.88 3.20
C PRO A 287 -9.72 -6.37 3.20
N SER A 288 -8.96 -7.15 3.97
CA SER A 288 -9.24 -8.58 4.17
C SER A 288 -10.68 -8.83 4.65
N TRP A 289 -11.19 -10.03 4.39
CA TRP A 289 -12.52 -10.52 4.81
C TRP A 289 -13.73 -9.88 4.14
N TYR A 290 -13.52 -9.09 3.06
CA TYR A 290 -14.61 -8.56 2.25
C TYR A 290 -14.76 -9.33 0.93
N LYS A 291 -16.03 -9.64 0.57
CA LYS A 291 -16.40 -10.02 -0.80
C LYS A 291 -16.62 -8.76 -1.62
N PHE A 292 -16.26 -8.78 -2.88
CA PHE A 292 -16.48 -7.65 -3.76
C PHE A 292 -16.74 -8.08 -5.20
N THR A 293 -17.36 -7.18 -5.96
CA THR A 293 -17.65 -7.37 -7.37
C THR A 293 -17.22 -6.14 -8.14
N HIS A 294 -16.32 -6.32 -9.10
CA HIS A 294 -16.00 -5.30 -10.10
C HIS A 294 -16.95 -5.41 -11.30
N ARG A 295 -17.33 -4.25 -11.85
CA ARG A 295 -18.08 -4.12 -13.11
C ARG A 295 -17.39 -3.09 -13.97
N SER A 296 -16.85 -3.50 -15.13
CA SER A 296 -16.28 -2.57 -16.12
C SER A 296 -17.38 -2.00 -17.01
N ASN A 297 -17.32 -0.70 -17.30
CA ASN A 297 -18.17 -0.09 -18.33
C ASN A 297 -17.58 -0.24 -19.72
N GLU A 298 -16.27 -0.29 -19.79
CA GLU A 298 -15.45 -0.40 -20.99
C GLU A 298 -14.23 -1.28 -20.70
N GLU A 299 -13.43 -1.60 -21.73
CA GLU A 299 -12.18 -2.32 -21.53
C GLU A 299 -11.31 -1.57 -20.52
N SER A 300 -10.93 -2.25 -19.44
CA SER A 300 -10.26 -1.63 -18.31
C SER A 300 -9.02 -2.40 -17.88
N ILE A 301 -8.02 -1.66 -17.39
CA ILE A 301 -6.80 -2.21 -16.82
C ILE A 301 -6.62 -1.62 -15.43
N LEU A 302 -6.51 -2.50 -14.43
CA LEU A 302 -6.24 -2.15 -13.05
C LEU A 302 -4.93 -2.78 -12.59
N ILE A 303 -4.15 -2.04 -11.82
CA ILE A 303 -3.01 -2.61 -11.10
C ILE A 303 -3.51 -3.04 -9.73
N ARG A 304 -3.44 -4.35 -9.47
CA ARG A 304 -3.80 -4.94 -8.17
C ARG A 304 -2.53 -5.19 -7.36
N VAL A 305 -2.55 -4.74 -6.11
CA VAL A 305 -1.48 -4.97 -5.11
C VAL A 305 -2.08 -5.70 -3.93
N THR A 306 -1.40 -6.73 -3.41
CA THR A 306 -1.86 -7.49 -2.24
C THR A 306 -0.70 -7.82 -1.30
N ASP A 307 -0.98 -7.93 -0.01
CA ASP A 307 -0.02 -8.42 0.98
C ASP A 307 -0.01 -9.97 1.12
N TYR A 308 -0.57 -10.66 0.12
CA TYR A 308 -0.62 -12.13 0.07
C TYR A 308 0.75 -12.81 0.28
N PRO A 309 1.88 -12.33 -0.29
CA PRO A 309 3.18 -12.99 -0.08
C PRO A 309 3.59 -13.04 1.39
N LEU A 310 3.31 -11.97 2.16
CA LEU A 310 3.55 -11.92 3.60
C LEU A 310 2.69 -12.97 4.33
N LEU A 311 1.39 -13.01 4.04
CA LEU A 311 0.45 -13.95 4.67
C LEU A 311 0.84 -15.40 4.36
N LYS A 312 1.25 -15.64 3.10
CA LYS A 312 1.71 -16.95 2.65
C LYS A 312 3.00 -17.38 3.37
N LEU A 313 3.97 -16.48 3.53
CA LEU A 313 5.21 -16.72 4.26
C LEU A 313 4.94 -17.15 5.72
N LEU A 314 3.90 -16.57 6.33
CA LEU A 314 3.50 -16.85 7.71
C LEU A 314 2.47 -17.98 7.83
N ASN A 315 2.05 -18.63 6.73
CA ASN A 315 0.98 -19.62 6.67
C ASN A 315 -0.38 -19.09 7.17
N PHE A 316 -0.68 -17.81 6.90
CA PHE A 316 -1.95 -17.14 7.22
C PHE A 316 -2.81 -16.91 5.98
N ASP A 317 -2.41 -17.47 4.83
CA ASP A 317 -3.07 -17.28 3.54
C ASP A 317 -4.29 -18.19 3.33
N THR A 318 -4.42 -19.25 4.13
CA THR A 318 -5.56 -20.17 4.07
C THR A 318 -6.44 -20.00 5.31
N PHE A 319 -7.73 -19.83 5.08
CA PHE A 319 -8.75 -19.90 6.10
C PHE A 319 -9.70 -21.03 5.74
N ASN A 320 -9.60 -22.16 6.47
CA ASN A 320 -10.55 -23.26 6.31
C ASN A 320 -11.90 -22.80 6.88
N GLN A 321 -12.80 -22.37 6.02
CA GLN A 321 -14.22 -22.32 6.34
C GLN A 321 -14.73 -23.76 6.22
N ASN A 322 -14.82 -24.46 7.34
CA ASN A 322 -15.66 -25.65 7.46
C ASN A 322 -17.13 -25.23 7.50
#